data_cf3a896417c3d9c2ed177d27cb324758
#
_entry.id   cf3a896417c3d9c2ed177d27cb324758
#
_cell.length_a   1.000
_cell.length_b   1.000
_cell.length_c   1.000
_cell.angle_alpha   90.00
_cell.angle_beta   90.00
_cell.angle_gamma   90.00
#
_symmetry.space_group_name_H-M   'P 1'
#
loop_
_entity.id
_entity.type
_entity.pdbx_description
1 polymer ?
#
loop_
_entity_poly.entity_id
_entity_poly.type
_entity_poly.pdbx_seq_one_letter_code
_entity_poly.pdbx_strand_id
1 'polypeptide(L)'
;MKRFVLQQLIEWKNREDRKPLILNGARQVGKTWLLHEFAKLEYKKEAYVVCRKNNLARQLFSQDFNVDRILRGLRAMTSVDITPGDTLIILDEIQDIPEALESLKYFKEEVPEYHIAVAGSLLGYPFIRMCSSSVEGKCHQYISYEL
;
A
#
# COMPACT_ATOMS: atom_id res chain seq x y z
N MET A 1 -0.87 17.19 -13.37
CA MET A 1 -0.10 16.29 -12.49
C MET A 1 -0.94 15.16 -11.90
N LYS A 2 -2.08 15.47 -11.30
CA LYS A 2 -2.94 14.45 -10.69
C LYS A 2 -3.46 13.43 -11.70
N ARG A 3 -3.82 13.87 -12.90
CA ARG A 3 -4.31 12.97 -13.97
C ARG A 3 -3.22 11.99 -14.43
N PHE A 4 -1.99 12.47 -14.50
CA PHE A 4 -0.86 11.64 -14.92
C PHE A 4 -0.59 10.53 -13.91
N VAL A 5 -0.57 10.88 -12.62
CA VAL A 5 -0.36 9.89 -11.56
C VAL A 5 -1.51 8.91 -11.50
N LEU A 6 -2.75 9.41 -11.63
CA LEU A 6 -3.92 8.54 -11.64
C LEU A 6 -3.87 7.52 -12.78
N GLN A 7 -3.42 7.95 -13.97
CA GLN A 7 -3.23 7.06 -15.11
C GLN A 7 -2.20 5.98 -14.80
N GLN A 8 -1.10 6.34 -14.14
CA GLN A 8 -0.09 5.38 -13.71
C GLN A 8 -0.64 4.36 -12.72
N LEU A 9 -1.54 4.79 -11.82
CA LEU A 9 -2.18 3.89 -10.86
C LEU A 9 -3.11 2.90 -11.56
N ILE A 10 -3.83 3.35 -12.57
CA ILE A 10 -4.70 2.48 -13.37
C ILE A 10 -3.86 1.44 -14.13
N GLU A 11 -2.73 1.85 -14.69
CA GLU A 11 -1.79 0.94 -15.34
C GLU A 11 -1.24 -0.09 -14.35
N TRP A 12 -0.90 0.36 -13.14
CA TRP A 12 -0.45 -0.53 -12.08
C TRP A 12 -1.50 -1.59 -11.75
N LYS A 13 -2.77 -1.18 -11.62
CA LYS A 13 -3.87 -2.10 -11.30
C LYS A 13 -3.98 -3.23 -12.31
N ASN A 14 -3.76 -2.92 -13.58
CA ASN A 14 -3.98 -3.85 -14.69
C ASN A 14 -2.75 -4.69 -15.05
N ARG A 15 -1.65 -4.56 -14.33
CA ARG A 15 -0.44 -5.33 -14.60
C ARG A 15 -0.60 -6.78 -14.11
N GLU A 16 -0.12 -7.72 -14.91
CA GLU A 16 -0.13 -9.14 -14.54
C GLU A 16 0.86 -9.42 -13.40
N ASP A 17 1.99 -8.73 -13.39
CA ASP A 17 3.04 -8.86 -12.37
C ASP A 17 2.89 -7.82 -11.26
N ARG A 18 1.66 -7.45 -10.93
CA ARG A 18 1.39 -6.39 -9.97
C ARG A 18 2.07 -6.64 -8.62
N LYS A 19 2.75 -5.63 -8.13
CA LYS A 19 3.39 -5.61 -6.81
C LYS A 19 2.68 -4.60 -5.93
N PRO A 20 2.84 -4.67 -4.58
CA PRO A 20 2.33 -3.60 -3.73
C PRO A 20 2.80 -2.23 -4.19
N LEU A 21 1.90 -1.25 -4.10
CA LEU A 21 2.15 0.11 -4.55
C LEU A 21 2.57 0.99 -3.38
N ILE A 22 3.61 1.79 -3.55
CA ILE A 22 4.03 2.77 -2.56
C ILE A 22 3.94 4.16 -3.17
N LEU A 23 3.16 5.05 -2.54
CA LEU A 23 3.17 6.47 -2.85
C LEU A 23 4.03 7.17 -1.81
N ASN A 24 5.22 7.60 -2.23
CA ASN A 24 6.16 8.30 -1.36
C ASN A 24 6.11 9.78 -1.66
N GLY A 25 6.09 10.59 -0.61
CA GLY A 25 6.08 12.04 -0.77
C GLY A 25 5.95 12.75 0.56
N ALA A 26 6.19 14.05 0.56
CA ALA A 26 6.05 14.88 1.75
C ALA A 26 4.59 14.90 2.21
N ARG A 27 4.39 15.26 3.47
CA ARG A 27 3.05 15.45 4.00
C ARG A 27 2.29 16.50 3.19
N GLN A 28 0.97 16.31 3.07
CA GLN A 28 0.06 17.28 2.46
C GLN A 28 0.27 17.52 0.97
N VAL A 29 0.88 16.55 0.26
CA VAL A 29 0.98 16.63 -1.21
C VAL A 29 -0.19 15.93 -1.92
N GLY A 30 -1.22 15.48 -1.17
CA GLY A 30 -2.41 14.89 -1.75
C GLY A 30 -2.37 13.39 -1.96
N LYS A 31 -1.45 12.68 -1.32
CA LYS A 31 -1.35 11.21 -1.44
C LYS A 31 -2.64 10.51 -1.02
N THR A 32 -3.16 10.87 0.14
CA THR A 32 -4.37 10.27 0.69
C THR A 32 -5.56 10.51 -0.23
N TRP A 33 -5.74 11.76 -0.67
CA TRP A 33 -6.82 12.11 -1.59
C TRP A 33 -6.73 11.30 -2.88
N LEU A 34 -5.53 11.18 -3.43
CA LEU A 34 -5.30 10.46 -4.68
C LEU A 34 -5.66 8.98 -4.55
N LEU A 35 -5.29 8.34 -3.43
CA LEU A 35 -5.61 6.93 -3.21
C LEU A 35 -7.12 6.73 -3.03
N HIS A 36 -7.81 7.63 -2.34
CA HIS A 36 -9.27 7.55 -2.21
C HIS A 36 -9.97 7.74 -3.55
N GLU A 37 -9.52 8.68 -4.37
CA GLU A 37 -10.08 8.87 -5.72
C GLU A 37 -9.85 7.65 -6.60
N PHE A 38 -8.65 7.09 -6.55
CA PHE A 38 -8.31 5.87 -7.28
C PHE A 38 -9.21 4.71 -6.87
N ALA A 39 -9.39 4.51 -5.56
CA ALA A 39 -10.25 3.44 -5.04
C ALA A 39 -11.69 3.65 -5.49
N LYS A 40 -12.18 4.88 -5.43
CA LYS A 40 -13.55 5.21 -5.83
C LYS A 40 -13.80 4.93 -7.31
N LEU A 41 -12.82 5.22 -8.16
CA LEU A 41 -12.97 5.07 -9.60
C LEU A 41 -12.78 3.62 -10.06
N GLU A 42 -11.89 2.86 -9.42
CA GLU A 42 -11.44 1.58 -9.95
C GLU A 42 -11.84 0.36 -9.12
N TYR A 43 -12.33 0.57 -7.91
CA TYR A 43 -12.66 -0.53 -6.99
C TYR A 43 -14.07 -0.39 -6.47
N LYS A 44 -14.65 -1.51 -6.04
CA LYS A 44 -15.99 -1.53 -5.43
C LYS A 44 -15.93 -1.12 -3.97
N LYS A 45 -14.82 -1.42 -3.31
CA LYS A 45 -14.62 -1.16 -1.87
C LYS A 45 -13.21 -0.68 -1.61
N GLU A 46 -13.03 0.04 -0.51
CA GLU A 46 -11.70 0.35 -0.01
C GLU A 46 -11.61 -0.02 1.47
N ALA A 47 -10.46 -0.60 1.85
CA ALA A 47 -10.15 -0.89 3.25
C ALA A 47 -9.03 0.08 3.65
N TYR A 48 -9.41 1.15 4.33
CA TYR A 48 -8.51 2.24 4.65
C TYR A 48 -8.08 2.19 6.11
N VAL A 49 -6.76 2.16 6.34
CA VAL A 49 -6.18 2.15 7.68
C VAL A 49 -5.12 3.24 7.76
N VAL A 50 -5.22 4.09 8.78
CA VAL A 50 -4.19 5.07 9.10
C VAL A 50 -3.27 4.45 10.13
N CYS A 51 -1.98 4.34 9.81
CA CYS A 51 -1.00 3.71 10.70
C CYS A 51 -0.53 4.64 11.81
N ARG A 52 -0.73 5.94 11.65
CA ARG A 52 -0.30 6.94 12.62
C ARG A 52 -1.09 6.82 13.91
N LYS A 53 -0.37 6.66 15.03
CA LYS A 53 -0.97 6.55 16.38
C LYS A 53 -2.05 5.45 16.46
N ASN A 54 -1.89 4.40 15.69
CA ASN A 54 -2.86 3.30 15.64
C ASN A 54 -2.27 2.06 16.30
N ASN A 55 -2.59 1.86 17.56
CA ASN A 55 -2.06 0.75 18.35
C ASN A 55 -2.57 -0.60 17.86
N LEU A 56 -3.82 -0.67 17.39
CA LEU A 56 -4.36 -1.93 16.86
C LEU A 56 -3.63 -2.36 15.59
N ALA A 57 -3.37 -1.41 14.70
CA ALA A 57 -2.61 -1.71 13.49
C ALA A 57 -1.16 -2.09 13.83
N ARG A 58 -0.55 -1.41 14.79
CA ARG A 58 0.81 -1.73 15.24
C ARG A 58 0.89 -3.15 15.77
N GLN A 59 -0.06 -3.54 16.62
CA GLN A 59 -0.11 -4.90 17.14
C GLN A 59 -0.34 -5.92 16.03
N LEU A 60 -1.20 -5.59 15.08
CA LEU A 60 -1.52 -6.48 13.97
C LEU A 60 -0.28 -6.83 13.15
N PHE A 61 0.54 -5.83 12.81
CA PHE A 61 1.70 -6.03 11.96
C PHE A 61 2.95 -6.49 12.70
N SER A 62 3.02 -6.31 14.03
CA SER A 62 4.23 -6.64 14.79
C SER A 62 4.28 -8.06 15.34
N GLN A 63 3.17 -8.81 15.30
CA GLN A 63 3.13 -10.18 15.83
C GLN A 63 3.90 -11.16 14.95
N ASP A 64 3.62 -11.16 13.66
CA ASP A 64 4.27 -12.00 12.66
C ASP A 64 3.88 -11.51 11.27
N PHE A 65 4.36 -12.20 10.24
CA PHE A 65 4.02 -11.89 8.85
C PHE A 65 3.06 -12.92 8.24
N ASN A 66 2.17 -13.47 9.05
CA ASN A 66 1.12 -14.36 8.56
C ASN A 66 0.05 -13.51 7.85
N VAL A 67 0.02 -13.59 6.52
CA VAL A 67 -0.83 -12.74 5.70
C VAL A 67 -2.31 -13.00 5.95
N ASP A 68 -2.70 -14.27 6.14
CA ASP A 68 -4.09 -14.61 6.42
C ASP A 68 -4.57 -13.97 7.72
N ARG A 69 -3.73 -14.00 8.75
CA ARG A 69 -4.04 -13.34 10.02
C ARG A 69 -4.13 -11.81 9.85
N ILE A 70 -3.19 -11.25 9.10
CA ILE A 70 -3.18 -9.80 8.84
C ILE A 70 -4.45 -9.38 8.08
N LEU A 71 -4.84 -10.14 7.06
CA LEU A 71 -6.06 -9.85 6.31
C LEU A 71 -7.31 -9.93 7.18
N ARG A 72 -7.40 -10.95 8.05
CA ARG A 72 -8.51 -11.05 8.99
C ARG A 72 -8.58 -9.84 9.92
N GLY A 73 -7.42 -9.41 10.43
CA GLY A 73 -7.34 -8.23 11.27
C GLY A 73 -7.75 -6.96 10.54
N LEU A 74 -7.32 -6.81 9.29
CA LEU A 74 -7.71 -5.66 8.49
C LEU A 74 -9.22 -5.64 8.21
N ARG A 75 -9.82 -6.80 7.95
CA ARG A 75 -11.29 -6.90 7.79
C ARG A 75 -12.01 -6.46 9.06
N ALA A 76 -11.51 -6.90 10.21
CA ALA A 76 -12.11 -6.53 11.49
C ALA A 76 -11.97 -5.03 11.78
N MET A 77 -10.79 -4.47 11.53
CA MET A 77 -10.51 -3.06 11.79
C MET A 77 -11.30 -2.12 10.89
N THR A 78 -11.47 -2.48 9.63
CA THR A 78 -12.10 -1.61 8.64
C THR A 78 -13.59 -1.89 8.48
N SER A 79 -14.07 -3.02 8.98
CA SER A 79 -15.43 -3.52 8.76
C SER A 79 -15.73 -3.68 7.27
N VAL A 80 -14.72 -3.95 6.47
CA VAL A 80 -14.84 -4.17 5.05
C VAL A 80 -14.55 -5.63 4.74
N ASP A 81 -15.40 -6.25 3.91
CA ASP A 81 -15.14 -7.59 3.40
C ASP A 81 -14.14 -7.51 2.27
N ILE A 82 -12.86 -7.65 2.62
CA ILE A 82 -11.75 -7.48 1.68
C ILE A 82 -11.71 -8.69 0.74
N THR A 83 -11.96 -8.45 -0.54
CA THR A 83 -11.96 -9.47 -1.57
C THR A 83 -10.92 -9.15 -2.65
N PRO A 84 -10.26 -10.17 -3.23
CA PRO A 84 -9.26 -9.92 -4.28
C PRO A 84 -9.86 -9.18 -5.47
N GLY A 85 -9.16 -8.17 -5.94
CA GLY A 85 -9.54 -7.43 -7.14
C GLY A 85 -10.65 -6.40 -6.95
N ASP A 86 -11.58 -6.61 -6.03
CA ASP A 86 -12.70 -5.70 -5.80
C ASP A 86 -12.40 -4.64 -4.74
N THR A 87 -11.44 -4.90 -3.87
CA THR A 87 -11.11 -4.05 -2.74
C THR A 87 -9.69 -3.54 -2.86
N LEU A 88 -9.50 -2.23 -2.71
CA LEU A 88 -8.17 -1.67 -2.55
C LEU A 88 -7.86 -1.52 -1.06
N ILE A 89 -6.78 -2.16 -0.61
CA ILE A 89 -6.30 -2.00 0.76
C ILE A 89 -5.38 -0.78 0.77
N ILE A 90 -5.68 0.20 1.61
CA ILE A 90 -4.89 1.43 1.72
C ILE A 90 -4.31 1.52 3.13
N LEU A 91 -2.99 1.55 3.23
CA LEU A 91 -2.29 1.80 4.50
C LEU A 91 -1.64 3.18 4.41
N ASP A 92 -2.18 4.14 5.15
CA ASP A 92 -1.71 5.52 5.13
C ASP A 92 -0.76 5.78 6.30
N GLU A 93 0.18 6.70 6.11
CA GLU A 93 1.21 7.03 7.10
C GLU A 93 1.99 5.77 7.52
N ILE A 94 2.38 4.97 6.53
CA ILE A 94 2.98 3.64 6.74
C ILE A 94 4.32 3.68 7.49
N GLN A 95 5.02 4.82 7.43
CA GLN A 95 6.31 4.97 8.11
C GLN A 95 6.22 4.80 9.63
N ASP A 96 5.02 4.98 10.20
CA ASP A 96 4.82 4.84 11.63
C ASP A 96 4.79 3.36 12.08
N ILE A 97 4.62 2.43 11.16
CA ILE A 97 4.68 0.99 11.46
C ILE A 97 5.64 0.33 10.46
N PRO A 98 6.93 0.24 10.78
CA PRO A 98 7.92 -0.38 9.88
C PRO A 98 7.57 -1.82 9.50
N GLU A 99 6.98 -2.57 10.41
CA GLU A 99 6.58 -3.95 10.16
C GLU A 99 5.51 -4.05 9.08
N ALA A 100 4.63 -3.05 8.98
CA ALA A 100 3.64 -3.01 7.91
C ALA A 100 4.30 -2.87 6.55
N LEU A 101 5.33 -2.04 6.48
CA LEU A 101 6.09 -1.88 5.24
C LEU A 101 6.83 -3.17 4.87
N GLU A 102 7.43 -3.85 5.85
CA GLU A 102 8.09 -5.13 5.62
C GLU A 102 7.12 -6.22 5.17
N SER A 103 5.86 -6.17 5.62
CA SER A 103 4.86 -7.17 5.25
C SER A 103 4.51 -7.16 3.77
N LEU A 104 4.82 -6.10 3.05
CA LEU A 104 4.44 -5.97 1.64
C LEU A 104 5.02 -7.08 0.77
N LYS A 105 6.23 -7.53 1.05
CA LYS A 105 6.82 -8.61 0.26
C LYS A 105 6.04 -9.92 0.43
N TYR A 106 5.49 -10.16 1.62
CA TYR A 106 4.69 -11.36 1.87
C TYR A 106 3.33 -11.28 1.18
N PHE A 107 2.73 -10.08 1.12
CA PHE A 107 1.52 -9.89 0.31
C PHE A 107 1.77 -10.22 -1.14
N LYS A 108 2.90 -9.79 -1.69
CA LYS A 108 3.24 -10.10 -3.08
C LYS A 108 3.48 -11.59 -3.29
N GLU A 109 4.22 -12.22 -2.39
CA GLU A 109 4.62 -13.62 -2.55
C GLU A 109 3.46 -14.58 -2.34
N GLU A 110 2.60 -14.31 -1.36
CA GLU A 110 1.59 -15.27 -0.92
C GLU A 110 0.19 -14.98 -1.45
N VAL A 111 -0.17 -13.70 -1.61
CA VAL A 111 -1.52 -13.31 -2.03
C VAL A 111 -1.48 -12.19 -3.07
N PRO A 112 -0.81 -12.40 -4.22
CA PRO A 112 -0.65 -11.32 -5.21
C PRO A 112 -1.98 -10.86 -5.82
N GLU A 113 -3.06 -11.62 -5.65
CA GLU A 113 -4.39 -11.23 -6.12
C GLU A 113 -5.02 -10.10 -5.31
N TYR A 114 -4.52 -9.83 -4.11
CA TYR A 114 -4.99 -8.68 -3.32
C TYR A 114 -4.27 -7.42 -3.76
N HIS A 115 -5.03 -6.34 -3.91
CA HIS A 115 -4.49 -5.03 -4.31
C HIS A 115 -4.22 -4.21 -3.07
N ILE A 116 -2.96 -3.86 -2.85
CA ILE A 116 -2.55 -3.09 -1.68
C ILE A 116 -1.73 -1.88 -2.10
N ALA A 117 -2.11 -0.72 -1.59
CA ALA A 117 -1.41 0.54 -1.81
C ALA A 117 -1.11 1.18 -0.48
N VAL A 118 0.08 1.69 -0.33
CA VAL A 118 0.50 2.36 0.90
C VAL A 118 1.00 3.75 0.58
N ALA A 119 0.86 4.64 1.55
CA ALA A 119 1.32 6.03 1.41
C ALA A 119 2.10 6.43 2.64
N GLY A 120 3.10 7.26 2.46
CA GLY A 120 3.88 7.75 3.56
C GLY A 120 5.04 8.64 3.13
N SER A 121 5.74 9.17 4.12
CA SER A 121 6.96 9.92 3.94
C SER A 121 8.13 9.00 4.28
N LEU A 122 8.79 8.45 3.26
CA LEU A 122 9.72 7.32 3.41
C LEU A 122 11.18 7.69 3.13
N LEU A 123 11.51 8.96 3.13
CA LEU A 123 12.85 9.44 2.79
C LEU A 123 13.96 8.86 3.68
N GLY A 124 13.64 8.47 4.90
CA GLY A 124 14.62 7.91 5.83
C GLY A 124 14.83 6.42 5.73
N TYR A 125 14.09 5.70 4.88
CA TYR A 125 14.16 4.25 4.81
C TYR A 125 15.20 3.78 3.78
N PRO A 126 16.27 3.09 4.21
CA PRO A 126 17.34 2.70 3.29
C PRO A 126 16.89 1.81 2.13
N PHE A 127 15.96 0.89 2.36
CA PHE A 127 15.52 -0.02 1.31
C PHE A 127 14.68 0.67 0.24
N ILE A 128 13.98 1.76 0.58
CA ILE A 128 13.30 2.58 -0.42
C ILE A 128 14.32 3.21 -1.35
N ARG A 129 15.44 3.73 -0.80
CA ARG A 129 16.51 4.29 -1.59
C ARG A 129 17.15 3.23 -2.50
N MET A 130 17.32 2.01 -2.00
CA MET A 130 17.85 0.91 -2.79
C MET A 130 16.95 0.59 -3.98
N CYS A 131 15.65 0.61 -3.76
CA CYS A 131 14.69 0.33 -4.82
C CYS A 131 14.58 1.48 -5.81
N SER A 132 14.67 2.73 -5.36
CA SER A 132 14.60 3.88 -6.25
C SER A 132 15.85 4.05 -7.10
N SER A 133 16.96 3.41 -6.74
CA SER A 133 18.18 3.41 -7.55
C SER A 133 18.14 2.38 -8.67
N SER A 134 17.16 1.52 -8.73
CA SER A 134 16.98 0.60 -9.85
C SER A 134 16.52 1.38 -11.09
N VAL A 135 16.91 0.92 -12.26
CA VAL A 135 16.80 1.64 -13.55
C VAL A 135 15.37 2.04 -13.91
N GLU A 136 14.38 1.43 -13.29
CA GLU A 136 12.97 1.72 -13.58
C GLU A 136 12.17 2.09 -12.33
N GLY A 137 12.84 2.38 -11.21
CA GLY A 137 12.15 2.60 -9.94
C GLY A 137 11.38 1.39 -9.44
N LYS A 138 11.70 0.22 -9.98
CA LYS A 138 11.02 -1.03 -9.62
C LYS A 138 11.90 -1.88 -8.74
N CYS A 139 11.29 -2.44 -7.71
CA CYS A 139 11.92 -3.39 -6.80
C CYS A 139 11.20 -4.74 -6.98
N HIS A 140 11.85 -5.83 -6.59
CA HIS A 140 11.21 -7.15 -6.65
C HIS A 140 9.98 -7.25 -5.75
N GLN A 141 9.86 -6.37 -4.75
CA GLN A 141 8.86 -6.46 -3.70
C GLN A 141 7.73 -5.44 -3.81
N TYR A 142 7.95 -4.33 -4.50
CA TYR A 142 6.94 -3.28 -4.63
C TYR A 142 7.27 -2.33 -5.78
N ILE A 143 6.29 -1.49 -6.15
CA ILE A 143 6.47 -0.39 -7.11
C ILE A 143 6.29 0.91 -6.34
N SER A 144 7.24 1.83 -6.49
CA SER A 144 7.20 3.12 -5.78
C SER A 144 7.01 4.27 -6.76
N TYR A 145 6.09 5.16 -6.42
CA TYR A 145 5.92 6.43 -7.12
C TYR A 145 6.20 7.58 -6.17
N GLU A 146 6.93 8.57 -6.66
CA GLU A 146 7.23 9.78 -5.90
C GLU A 146 6.22 10.88 -6.25
N LEU A 147 5.71 11.57 -5.23
CA LEU A 147 4.85 12.73 -5.40
C LEU A 147 5.50 14.02 -4.90
#